data_da0374f1b8a684e3b94de1044b11bbda
#
_entry.id   da0374f1b8a684e3b94de1044b11bbda
#
_cell.length_a   1.000
_cell.length_b   1.000
_cell.length_c   1.000
_cell.angle_alpha   90.00
_cell.angle_beta   90.00
_cell.angle_gamma   90.00
#
_symmetry.space_group_name_H-M   'P 1'
#
loop_
_entity.id
_entity.type
_entity.pdbx_description
1 polymer ?
#
loop_
_entity_poly.entity_id
_entity_poly.type
_entity_poly.pdbx_seq_one_letter_code
_entity_poly.pdbx_strand_id
1 'polypeptide(L)'
;LHQKVRKEIWGYAADETLGNEDLIRESYRGIRPAPGYPACPDHTEKRLLFDLLNVEENTGITLTESMAMWPASSVSGFYFAHPQSRYFGLGKIGEDQIANYAQRKGLTKADAERWLGPNLNYEPERVKSEK
;
A
#
# COMPACT_ATOMS: atom_id res chain seq x y z
N LEU A 1 0.12 0.12 -17.57
CA LEU A 1 -0.27 1.42 -17.00
C LEU A 1 0.96 2.21 -16.53
N HIS A 2 1.81 1.66 -15.65
CA HIS A 2 2.97 2.37 -15.09
C HIS A 2 3.90 2.96 -16.17
N GLN A 3 4.21 2.20 -17.23
CA GLN A 3 5.00 2.72 -18.35
C GLN A 3 4.35 3.97 -18.99
N LYS A 4 3.04 3.93 -19.21
CA LYS A 4 2.30 5.07 -19.77
C LYS A 4 2.33 6.28 -18.84
N VAL A 5 2.24 6.06 -17.53
CA VAL A 5 2.36 7.14 -16.54
C VAL A 5 3.77 7.74 -16.56
N ARG A 6 4.82 6.92 -16.57
CA ARG A 6 6.20 7.38 -16.59
C ARG A 6 6.55 8.19 -17.84
N LYS A 7 6.07 7.74 -19.01
CA LYS A 7 6.49 8.30 -20.30
C LYS A 7 5.56 9.39 -20.82
N GLU A 8 4.26 9.31 -20.56
CA GLU A 8 3.26 10.14 -21.22
C GLU A 8 2.43 10.97 -20.23
N ILE A 9 1.68 10.33 -19.30
CA ILE A 9 0.68 11.02 -18.49
C ILE A 9 1.35 11.99 -17.50
N TRP A 10 2.33 11.51 -16.75
CA TRP A 10 3.16 12.35 -15.87
C TRP A 10 4.47 12.75 -16.55
N GLY A 11 5.05 11.88 -17.37
CA GLY A 11 6.19 12.20 -18.24
C GLY A 11 7.53 12.35 -17.51
N TYR A 12 7.67 11.85 -16.30
CA TYR A 12 8.92 12.00 -15.55
C TYR A 12 10.08 11.12 -16.06
N ALA A 13 9.83 10.26 -17.01
CA ALA A 13 10.82 9.42 -17.69
C ALA A 13 10.46 9.28 -19.19
N ALA A 14 10.21 10.39 -19.85
CA ALA A 14 9.74 10.43 -21.25
C ALA A 14 10.70 9.71 -22.22
N ASP A 15 12.02 9.82 -21.97
CA ASP A 15 13.07 9.24 -22.82
C ASP A 15 13.41 7.77 -22.46
N GLU A 16 12.65 7.16 -21.55
CA GLU A 16 12.88 5.78 -21.12
C GLU A 16 12.70 4.78 -22.27
N THR A 17 13.73 3.95 -22.49
CA THR A 17 13.74 2.88 -23.51
C THR A 17 14.05 1.53 -22.85
N LEU A 18 13.10 0.97 -22.10
CA LEU A 18 13.26 -0.28 -21.36
C LEU A 18 12.59 -1.44 -22.11
N GLY A 19 13.31 -2.56 -22.22
CA GLY A 19 12.78 -3.83 -22.70
C GLY A 19 12.07 -4.62 -21.59
N ASN A 20 11.48 -5.74 -21.96
CA ASN A 20 10.76 -6.58 -20.99
C ASN A 20 11.64 -7.06 -19.83
N GLU A 21 12.91 -7.40 -20.11
CA GLU A 21 13.85 -7.84 -19.06
C GLU A 21 14.13 -6.71 -18.06
N ASP A 22 14.28 -5.48 -18.54
CA ASP A 22 14.50 -4.32 -17.68
C ASP A 22 13.28 -4.03 -16.80
N LEU A 23 12.08 -4.21 -17.36
CA LEU A 23 10.83 -4.06 -16.60
C LEU A 23 10.69 -5.12 -15.51
N ILE A 24 11.10 -6.36 -15.79
CA ILE A 24 11.11 -7.46 -14.80
C ILE A 24 12.14 -7.18 -13.70
N ARG A 25 13.29 -6.61 -14.05
CA ARG A 25 14.34 -6.20 -13.10
C ARG A 25 14.00 -4.90 -12.36
N GLU A 26 12.86 -4.28 -12.66
CA GLU A 26 12.43 -3.01 -12.05
C GLU A 26 13.43 -1.86 -12.27
N SER A 27 14.09 -1.83 -13.45
CA SER A 27 15.08 -0.81 -13.81
C SER A 27 14.45 0.56 -14.14
N TYR A 28 13.17 0.71 -14.10
CA TYR A 28 12.48 1.97 -14.31
C TYR A 28 12.69 2.95 -13.14
N ARG A 29 12.55 4.24 -13.44
CA ARG A 29 12.66 5.30 -12.43
C ARG A 29 11.47 5.25 -11.46
N GLY A 30 11.79 5.36 -10.16
CA GLY A 30 10.78 5.39 -9.11
C GLY A 30 10.25 4.00 -8.74
N ILE A 31 9.16 3.97 -7.99
CA ILE A 31 8.51 2.75 -7.54
C ILE A 31 6.98 2.86 -7.66
N ARG A 32 6.30 1.72 -7.63
CA ARG A 32 4.83 1.62 -7.65
C ARG A 32 4.29 0.77 -6.49
N PRO A 33 4.48 1.17 -5.23
CA PRO A 33 3.99 0.41 -4.10
C PRO A 33 2.47 0.46 -4.02
N ALA A 34 1.89 -0.55 -3.38
CA ALA A 34 0.45 -0.62 -3.16
C ALA A 34 0.12 -1.10 -1.75
N PRO A 35 -0.99 -0.66 -1.15
CA PRO A 35 -1.44 -1.15 0.14
C PRO A 35 -1.66 -2.66 0.15
N GLY A 36 -1.08 -3.34 1.14
CA GLY A 36 -1.09 -4.79 1.29
C GLY A 36 0.17 -5.50 0.78
N TYR A 37 1.14 -4.77 0.22
CA TYR A 37 2.43 -5.30 -0.24
C TYR A 37 3.57 -4.91 0.70
N PRO A 38 4.75 -5.55 0.63
CA PRO A 38 5.82 -5.42 1.63
C PRO A 38 6.26 -3.98 1.93
N ALA A 39 6.27 -3.07 0.96
CA ALA A 39 6.63 -1.67 1.18
C ALA A 39 5.48 -0.80 1.73
N CYS A 40 4.27 -1.31 1.78
CA CYS A 40 3.08 -0.63 2.30
C CYS A 40 2.08 -1.67 2.84
N PRO A 41 2.37 -2.35 3.96
CA PRO A 41 1.62 -3.53 4.39
C PRO A 41 0.20 -3.23 4.90
N ASP A 42 -0.11 -2.00 5.30
CA ASP A 42 -1.41 -1.63 5.82
C ASP A 42 -2.46 -1.49 4.71
N HIS A 43 -3.40 -2.42 4.68
CA HIS A 43 -4.52 -2.39 3.74
C HIS A 43 -5.47 -1.20 3.92
N THR A 44 -5.51 -0.60 5.12
CA THR A 44 -6.43 0.52 5.41
C THR A 44 -6.07 1.80 4.67
N GLU A 45 -4.85 1.90 4.12
CA GLU A 45 -4.46 3.00 3.22
C GLU A 45 -5.35 3.10 1.98
N LYS A 46 -5.98 1.99 1.56
CA LYS A 46 -6.94 2.02 0.45
C LYS A 46 -8.14 2.92 0.74
N ARG A 47 -8.61 2.97 2.00
CA ARG A 47 -9.74 3.85 2.34
C ARG A 47 -9.41 5.31 2.06
N LEU A 48 -8.21 5.75 2.47
CA LEU A 48 -7.75 7.12 2.21
C LEU A 48 -7.64 7.42 0.70
N LEU A 49 -7.11 6.46 -0.08
CA LEU A 49 -7.04 6.60 -1.54
C LEU A 49 -8.42 6.69 -2.18
N PHE A 50 -9.34 5.86 -1.73
CA PHE A 50 -10.70 5.82 -2.28
C PHE A 50 -11.47 7.10 -1.98
N ASP A 51 -11.33 7.62 -0.77
CA ASP A 51 -11.96 8.88 -0.37
C ASP A 51 -11.34 10.06 -1.12
N LEU A 52 -10.00 10.13 -1.19
CA LEU A 52 -9.28 11.22 -1.88
C LEU A 52 -9.63 11.31 -3.38
N LEU A 53 -9.80 10.17 -4.02
CA LEU A 53 -10.05 10.09 -5.47
C LEU A 53 -11.54 9.93 -5.81
N ASN A 54 -12.40 9.89 -4.80
CA ASN A 54 -13.84 9.61 -4.96
C ASN A 54 -14.09 8.38 -5.86
N VAL A 55 -13.37 7.28 -5.54
CA VAL A 55 -13.24 6.12 -6.45
C VAL A 55 -14.57 5.44 -6.71
N GLU A 56 -15.40 5.27 -5.69
CA GLU A 56 -16.68 4.56 -5.82
C GLU A 56 -17.62 5.28 -6.79
N GLU A 57 -17.71 6.60 -6.69
CA GLU A 57 -18.52 7.41 -7.62
C GLU A 57 -17.93 7.45 -9.02
N ASN A 58 -16.61 7.64 -9.12
CA ASN A 58 -15.94 7.81 -10.41
C ASN A 58 -15.77 6.53 -11.21
N THR A 59 -15.72 5.37 -10.55
CA THR A 59 -15.35 4.10 -11.21
C THR A 59 -16.26 2.92 -10.89
N GLY A 60 -17.08 3.00 -9.85
CA GLY A 60 -17.87 1.89 -9.35
C GLY A 60 -17.07 0.80 -8.60
N ILE A 61 -15.76 0.99 -8.41
CA ILE A 61 -14.92 0.07 -7.63
C ILE A 61 -15.18 0.31 -6.15
N THR A 62 -15.47 -0.75 -5.40
CA THR A 62 -15.77 -0.67 -3.96
C THR A 62 -14.73 -1.42 -3.13
N LEU A 63 -14.72 -1.17 -1.82
CA LEU A 63 -13.93 -1.92 -0.83
C LEU A 63 -14.84 -2.79 0.04
N THR A 64 -14.39 -4.01 0.31
CA THR A 64 -15.00 -4.88 1.32
C THR A 64 -14.55 -4.46 2.73
N GLU A 65 -15.12 -5.07 3.77
CA GLU A 65 -14.67 -4.85 5.16
C GLU A 65 -13.20 -5.22 5.39
N SER A 66 -12.68 -6.20 4.65
CA SER A 66 -11.28 -6.58 4.68
C SER A 66 -10.38 -5.73 3.78
N MET A 67 -10.90 -4.62 3.24
CA MET A 67 -10.19 -3.74 2.31
C MET A 67 -9.78 -4.43 0.99
N ALA A 68 -10.47 -5.49 0.59
CA ALA A 68 -10.33 -6.04 -0.76
C ALA A 68 -11.15 -5.22 -1.76
N MET A 69 -10.63 -5.04 -2.96
CA MET A 69 -11.33 -4.32 -4.02
C MET A 69 -12.34 -5.22 -4.74
N TRP A 70 -13.47 -4.66 -5.11
CA TRP A 70 -14.45 -5.29 -5.99
C TRP A 70 -14.73 -4.38 -7.20
N PRO A 71 -14.61 -4.86 -8.43
CA PRO A 71 -14.20 -6.21 -8.86
C PRO A 71 -12.77 -6.60 -8.45
N ALA A 72 -12.51 -7.89 -8.24
CA ALA A 72 -11.24 -8.41 -7.73
C ALA A 72 -10.04 -8.15 -8.66
N SER A 73 -10.27 -7.91 -9.95
CA SER A 73 -9.24 -7.55 -10.93
C SER A 73 -8.80 -6.08 -10.86
N SER A 74 -9.35 -5.30 -9.96
CA SER A 74 -9.00 -3.88 -9.76
C SER A 74 -7.60 -3.74 -9.18
N VAL A 75 -6.95 -2.61 -9.48
CA VAL A 75 -5.62 -2.27 -8.97
C VAL A 75 -5.66 -0.86 -8.39
N SER A 76 -5.05 -0.67 -7.23
CA SER A 76 -4.82 0.64 -6.61
C SER A 76 -3.43 0.72 -6.01
N GLY A 77 -2.85 1.90 -5.96
CA GLY A 77 -1.51 2.11 -5.40
C GLY A 77 -0.99 3.51 -5.67
N PHE A 78 0.31 3.63 -5.52
CA PHE A 78 1.05 4.90 -5.64
C PHE A 78 2.10 4.80 -6.73
N TYR A 79 2.43 5.93 -7.34
CA TYR A 79 3.63 6.09 -8.15
C TYR A 79 4.52 7.14 -7.49
N PHE A 80 5.72 6.71 -7.08
CA PHE A 80 6.75 7.61 -6.55
C PHE A 80 7.86 7.78 -7.58
N ALA A 81 8.01 8.99 -8.10
CA ALA A 81 8.93 9.31 -9.18
C ALA A 81 10.33 9.70 -8.72
N HIS A 82 10.58 9.82 -7.40
CA HIS A 82 11.86 10.26 -6.89
C HIS A 82 12.99 9.31 -7.29
N PRO A 83 14.14 9.80 -7.78
CA PRO A 83 15.24 8.94 -8.25
C PRO A 83 15.82 7.99 -7.20
N GLN A 84 15.72 8.36 -5.92
CA GLN A 84 16.17 7.54 -4.79
C GLN A 84 15.12 6.58 -4.26
N SER A 85 13.89 6.60 -4.80
CA SER A 85 12.86 5.64 -4.39
C SER A 85 13.32 4.22 -4.68
N ARG A 86 13.13 3.32 -3.71
CA ARG A 86 13.49 1.90 -3.81
C ARG A 86 12.38 1.07 -3.18
N TYR A 87 12.16 -0.12 -3.71
CA TYR A 87 11.35 -1.12 -3.01
C TYR A 87 12.09 -1.63 -1.78
N PHE A 88 11.38 -1.88 -0.73
CA PHE A 88 11.91 -2.40 0.53
C PHE A 88 10.90 -3.30 1.23
N GLY A 89 11.40 -4.18 2.09
CA GLY A 89 10.58 -4.91 3.04
C GLY A 89 10.63 -4.20 4.40
N LEU A 90 9.48 -4.05 5.04
CA LEU A 90 9.40 -3.36 6.33
C LEU A 90 10.05 -4.15 7.47
N GLY A 91 10.13 -5.49 7.35
CA GLY A 91 10.61 -6.36 8.42
C GLY A 91 9.61 -6.50 9.57
N LYS A 92 10.13 -6.62 10.78
CA LYS A 92 9.34 -6.81 12.00
C LYS A 92 9.11 -5.48 12.72
N ILE A 93 7.92 -5.34 13.31
CA ILE A 93 7.45 -4.13 13.97
C ILE A 93 7.28 -4.42 15.47
N GLY A 94 7.87 -3.58 16.31
CA GLY A 94 7.75 -3.67 17.76
C GLY A 94 6.44 -3.09 18.29
N GLU A 95 6.11 -3.44 19.51
CA GLU A 95 4.88 -3.03 20.18
C GLU A 95 4.81 -1.50 20.35
N ASP A 96 5.92 -0.87 20.68
CA ASP A 96 6.06 0.59 20.77
C ASP A 96 5.81 1.29 19.42
N GLN A 97 6.28 0.70 18.34
CA GLN A 97 6.05 1.20 16.98
C GLN A 97 4.58 1.07 16.59
N ILE A 98 3.93 -0.03 16.94
CA ILE A 98 2.49 -0.21 16.71
C ILE A 98 1.67 0.79 17.50
N ALA A 99 1.99 1.03 18.76
CA ALA A 99 1.30 2.03 19.57
C ALA A 99 1.43 3.45 18.97
N ASN A 100 2.62 3.82 18.55
CA ASN A 100 2.87 5.10 17.88
C ASN A 100 2.13 5.21 16.54
N TYR A 101 2.14 4.15 15.74
CA TYR A 101 1.44 4.09 14.47
C TYR A 101 -0.07 4.23 14.64
N ALA A 102 -0.66 3.47 15.57
CA ALA A 102 -2.09 3.54 15.89
C ALA A 102 -2.52 4.95 16.29
N GLN A 103 -1.75 5.59 17.17
CA GLN A 103 -2.01 6.97 17.59
C GLN A 103 -2.00 7.94 16.39
N ARG A 104 -0.97 7.89 15.54
CA ARG A 104 -0.86 8.78 14.37
C ARG A 104 -1.98 8.56 13.35
N LYS A 105 -2.45 7.34 13.22
CA LYS A 105 -3.49 6.97 12.26
C LYS A 105 -4.91 7.09 12.81
N GLY A 106 -5.07 7.32 14.12
CA GLY A 106 -6.38 7.36 14.77
C GLY A 106 -7.04 5.99 14.90
N LEU A 107 -6.25 4.93 14.96
CA LEU A 107 -6.71 3.55 15.17
C LEU A 107 -6.57 3.16 16.65
N THR A 108 -7.32 2.14 17.06
CA THR A 108 -6.99 1.43 18.29
C THR A 108 -5.71 0.61 18.10
N LYS A 109 -4.97 0.32 19.18
CA LYS A 109 -3.81 -0.56 19.11
C LYS A 109 -4.20 -1.94 18.56
N ALA A 110 -5.33 -2.48 19.00
CA ALA A 110 -5.84 -3.78 18.55
C ALA A 110 -6.15 -3.78 17.03
N ASP A 111 -6.69 -2.70 16.49
CA ASP A 111 -6.90 -2.60 15.03
C ASP A 111 -5.59 -2.55 14.28
N ALA A 112 -4.62 -1.76 14.74
CA ALA A 112 -3.29 -1.71 14.12
C ALA A 112 -2.60 -3.08 14.16
N GLU A 113 -2.66 -3.79 15.28
CA GLU A 113 -2.16 -5.16 15.42
C GLU A 113 -2.85 -6.13 14.45
N ARG A 114 -4.15 -6.00 14.27
CA ARG A 114 -4.91 -6.82 13.31
C ARG A 114 -4.45 -6.59 11.87
N TRP A 115 -4.30 -5.35 11.45
CA TRP A 115 -3.92 -5.01 10.08
C TRP A 115 -2.44 -5.30 9.78
N LEU A 116 -1.57 -5.20 10.76
CA LEU A 116 -0.13 -5.40 10.62
C LEU A 116 0.36 -6.73 11.21
N GLY A 117 -0.54 -7.63 11.54
CA GLY A 117 -0.27 -8.92 12.19
C GLY A 117 0.92 -9.69 11.64
N PRO A 118 1.05 -9.90 10.32
CA PRO A 118 2.17 -10.63 9.72
C PRO A 118 3.55 -9.98 9.97
N ASN A 119 3.58 -8.69 10.28
CA ASN A 119 4.80 -7.91 10.49
C ASN A 119 5.19 -7.77 11.96
N LEU A 120 4.38 -8.21 12.91
CA LEU A 120 4.68 -8.07 14.34
C LEU A 120 5.85 -8.95 14.78
N ASN A 121 6.64 -8.44 15.72
CA ASN A 121 7.70 -9.21 16.41
C ASN A 121 7.27 -9.73 17.77
N TYR A 122 6.00 -9.58 18.13
CA TYR A 122 5.40 -9.99 19.38
C TYR A 122 4.00 -10.58 19.11
N GLU A 123 3.46 -11.29 20.10
CA GLU A 123 2.07 -11.78 20.07
C GLU A 123 1.16 -10.75 20.77
N PRO A 124 0.14 -10.21 20.07
CA PRO A 124 -0.85 -9.34 20.69
C PRO A 124 -1.59 -10.03 21.84
N GLU A 125 -1.87 -9.29 22.90
CA GLU A 125 -2.73 -9.78 23.96
C GLU A 125 -4.11 -10.12 23.38
N ARG A 126 -4.49 -11.39 23.47
CA ARG A 126 -5.84 -11.81 23.07
C ARG A 126 -6.84 -11.18 24.04
N VAL A 127 -7.61 -10.20 23.58
CA VAL A 127 -8.79 -9.76 24.31
C VAL A 127 -9.67 -11.00 24.49
N LYS A 128 -9.78 -11.48 25.73
CA LYS A 128 -10.73 -12.56 26.04
C LYS A 128 -12.11 -12.00 25.73
N SER A 129 -12.69 -12.49 24.65
CA SER A 129 -14.11 -12.23 24.39
C SER A 129 -14.87 -12.87 25.56
N GLU A 130 -15.37 -12.05 26.47
CA GLU A 130 -16.38 -12.49 27.42
C GLU A 130 -17.56 -13.02 26.61
N LYS A 131 -17.87 -14.29 26.84
CA LYS A 131 -19.04 -14.95 26.26
C LYS A 131 -20.29 -14.51 27.03
#